data_b2eab9ba9e402e4a1b6f5820f5d5cd44
#
_entry.id   b2eab9ba9e402e4a1b6f5820f5d5cd44
#
_cell.length_a   1.000
_cell.length_b   1.000
_cell.length_c   1.000
_cell.angle_alpha   90.00
_cell.angle_beta   90.00
_cell.angle_gamma   90.00
#
_symmetry.space_group_name_H-M   'P 1'
#
loop_
_entity.id
_entity.type
_entity.pdbx_description
1 polymer ?
#
loop_
_entity_poly.entity_id
_entity_poly.type
_entity_poly.pdbx_seq_one_letter_code
_entity_poly.pdbx_strand_id
1 'polypeptide(L)'
;ETVPLYTDMTIKDYLQFMGSIRAMSSNDIKTRISEVIDICSLGDYRDTLIGKLSKGYRQRVGIAQAILHEPDVLVLDEPTIGIDPIQVVETRKLIKALSGEHTLILSTHILPEVSMLCKRVLIIHEGSIVAEDTPHNLSDRLQGVERLEMEIRGPIDTVTNAITNINGVINCISDGEGDHAKYNIQIERGLDLRETLAKTIVSNGWALLRLNLVSMTLEEIFLKLTTDEELDI
;
A
#
# COMPACT_ATOMS: atom_id res chain seq x y z
N GLU A 1 -0.64 -11.61 -14.92
CA GLU A 1 -1.70 -11.95 -13.94
C GLU A 1 -1.81 -13.45 -13.62
N THR A 2 -1.27 -14.32 -14.44
CA THR A 2 -1.36 -15.77 -14.21
C THR A 2 0.03 -16.35 -14.06
N VAL A 3 0.30 -16.96 -12.89
CA VAL A 3 1.58 -17.63 -12.64
C VAL A 3 1.68 -18.84 -13.57
N PRO A 4 2.74 -18.97 -14.40
CA PRO A 4 2.93 -20.10 -15.30
C PRO A 4 3.34 -21.35 -14.51
N LEU A 5 2.35 -22.16 -14.10
CA LEU A 5 2.54 -23.36 -13.31
C LEU A 5 2.14 -24.62 -14.12
N TYR A 6 2.77 -25.73 -13.84
CA TYR A 6 2.36 -27.05 -14.36
C TYR A 6 1.23 -27.59 -13.50
N THR A 7 -0.01 -27.43 -13.95
CA THR A 7 -1.25 -27.68 -13.17
C THR A 7 -1.52 -29.16 -12.89
N ASP A 8 -0.92 -30.05 -13.62
CA ASP A 8 -0.97 -31.51 -13.53
C ASP A 8 0.10 -32.12 -12.62
N MET A 9 0.98 -31.29 -12.06
CA MET A 9 1.93 -31.67 -11.02
C MET A 9 1.40 -31.38 -9.63
N THR A 10 1.89 -32.13 -8.62
CA THR A 10 1.74 -31.74 -7.21
C THR A 10 2.68 -30.58 -6.88
N ILE A 11 2.43 -29.83 -5.78
CA ILE A 11 3.34 -28.76 -5.35
C ILE A 11 4.76 -29.31 -5.18
N LYS A 12 4.91 -30.45 -4.49
CA LYS A 12 6.19 -31.07 -4.25
C LYS A 12 6.91 -31.45 -5.55
N ASP A 13 6.22 -32.11 -6.49
CA ASP A 13 6.82 -32.58 -7.75
C ASP A 13 7.23 -31.37 -8.61
N TYR A 14 6.40 -30.31 -8.63
CA TYR A 14 6.70 -29.07 -9.34
C TYR A 14 7.95 -28.38 -8.77
N LEU A 15 8.05 -28.22 -7.45
CA LEU A 15 9.22 -27.62 -6.81
C LEU A 15 10.48 -28.46 -7.03
N GLN A 16 10.37 -29.80 -7.00
CA GLN A 16 11.49 -30.70 -7.31
C GLN A 16 11.96 -30.52 -8.75
N PHE A 17 11.02 -30.43 -9.68
CA PHE A 17 11.32 -30.18 -11.08
C PHE A 17 12.01 -28.82 -11.28
N MET A 18 11.49 -27.76 -10.65
CA MET A 18 12.06 -26.40 -10.73
C MET A 18 13.46 -26.32 -10.13
N GLY A 19 13.72 -27.00 -9.02
CA GLY A 19 15.06 -27.11 -8.44
C GLY A 19 16.05 -27.81 -9.39
N SER A 20 15.59 -28.87 -10.07
CA SER A 20 16.42 -29.63 -11.06
C SER A 20 16.78 -28.75 -12.27
N ILE A 21 15.83 -27.94 -12.79
CA ILE A 21 16.09 -27.02 -13.90
C ILE A 21 17.15 -25.96 -13.50
N ARG A 22 17.16 -25.56 -12.23
CA ARG A 22 18.14 -24.59 -11.69
C ARG A 22 19.47 -25.21 -11.29
N ALA A 23 19.70 -26.47 -11.66
CA ALA A 23 20.92 -27.24 -11.38
C ALA A 23 21.26 -27.34 -9.87
N MET A 24 20.25 -27.28 -8.99
CA MET A 24 20.44 -27.54 -7.57
C MET A 24 20.78 -29.01 -7.29
N SER A 25 21.56 -29.27 -6.24
CA SER A 25 21.83 -30.66 -5.84
C SER A 25 20.55 -31.34 -5.31
N SER A 26 20.43 -32.65 -5.47
CA SER A 26 19.26 -33.38 -4.98
C SER A 26 19.05 -33.29 -3.48
N ASN A 27 20.12 -33.06 -2.70
CA ASN A 27 20.05 -32.89 -1.26
C ASN A 27 19.53 -31.49 -0.91
N ASP A 28 20.04 -30.45 -1.60
CA ASP A 28 19.58 -29.07 -1.41
C ASP A 28 18.11 -28.91 -1.79
N ILE A 29 17.70 -29.50 -2.93
CA ILE A 29 16.30 -29.51 -3.37
C ILE A 29 15.39 -30.06 -2.26
N LYS A 30 15.76 -31.24 -1.69
CA LYS A 30 14.95 -31.88 -0.65
C LYS A 30 14.78 -31.00 0.60
N THR A 31 15.86 -30.37 1.03
CA THR A 31 15.87 -29.47 2.21
C THR A 31 15.05 -28.23 1.91
N ARG A 32 15.36 -27.55 0.79
CA ARG A 32 14.70 -26.29 0.41
C ARG A 32 13.21 -26.45 0.12
N ILE A 33 12.77 -27.57 -0.44
CA ILE A 33 11.32 -27.82 -0.63
C ILE A 33 10.57 -27.76 0.70
N SER A 34 11.09 -28.38 1.75
CA SER A 34 10.42 -28.31 3.06
C SER A 34 10.35 -26.89 3.58
N GLU A 35 11.46 -26.14 3.52
CA GLU A 35 11.54 -24.77 3.99
C GLU A 35 10.60 -23.81 3.23
N VAL A 36 10.60 -23.86 1.88
CA VAL A 36 9.73 -22.95 1.10
C VAL A 36 8.25 -23.30 1.22
N ILE A 37 7.92 -24.58 1.43
CA ILE A 37 6.55 -25.01 1.72
C ILE A 37 6.07 -24.40 3.04
N ASP A 38 6.91 -24.41 4.06
CA ASP A 38 6.60 -23.82 5.37
C ASP A 38 6.51 -22.29 5.29
N ILE A 39 7.50 -21.63 4.67
CA ILE A 39 7.52 -20.18 4.46
C ILE A 39 6.25 -19.70 3.73
N CYS A 40 5.84 -20.41 2.68
CA CYS A 40 4.67 -20.07 1.88
C CYS A 40 3.35 -20.62 2.45
N SER A 41 3.35 -21.30 3.60
CA SER A 41 2.17 -21.90 4.23
C SER A 41 1.42 -22.85 3.28
N LEU A 42 2.15 -23.75 2.64
CA LEU A 42 1.65 -24.73 1.67
C LEU A 42 1.63 -26.18 2.21
N GLY A 43 1.91 -26.37 3.51
CA GLY A 43 2.09 -27.71 4.12
C GLY A 43 0.93 -28.66 3.87
N ASP A 44 -0.31 -28.21 4.10
CA ASP A 44 -1.53 -29.02 3.93
C ASP A 44 -1.81 -29.40 2.48
N TYR A 45 -1.22 -28.69 1.52
CA TYR A 45 -1.44 -28.86 0.08
C TYR A 45 -0.25 -29.47 -0.65
N ARG A 46 0.80 -29.88 0.05
CA ARG A 46 2.06 -30.35 -0.51
C ARG A 46 1.90 -31.38 -1.63
N ASP A 47 1.02 -32.36 -1.42
CA ASP A 47 0.78 -33.46 -2.35
C ASP A 47 -0.50 -33.23 -3.18
N THR A 48 -1.04 -32.01 -3.18
CA THR A 48 -2.22 -31.64 -3.97
C THR A 48 -1.79 -31.17 -5.36
N LEU A 49 -2.57 -31.55 -6.39
CA LEU A 49 -2.37 -31.05 -7.76
C LEU A 49 -2.57 -29.52 -7.79
N ILE A 50 -1.62 -28.81 -8.41
CA ILE A 50 -1.65 -27.36 -8.52
C ILE A 50 -2.94 -26.85 -9.18
N GLY A 51 -3.47 -27.59 -10.16
CA GLY A 51 -4.73 -27.27 -10.85
C GLY A 51 -5.96 -27.24 -9.93
N LYS A 52 -5.91 -27.93 -8.78
CA LYS A 52 -7.01 -27.96 -7.79
C LYS A 52 -6.95 -26.82 -6.75
N LEU A 53 -5.86 -26.05 -6.75
CA LEU A 53 -5.65 -24.96 -5.81
C LEU A 53 -6.45 -23.69 -6.21
N SER A 54 -6.82 -22.88 -5.22
CA SER A 54 -7.32 -21.53 -5.46
C SER A 54 -6.26 -20.64 -6.12
N LYS A 55 -6.66 -19.50 -6.68
CA LYS A 55 -5.71 -18.55 -7.29
C LYS A 55 -4.67 -18.09 -6.27
N GLY A 56 -5.06 -17.79 -5.02
CA GLY A 56 -4.14 -17.38 -3.95
C GLY A 56 -3.10 -18.44 -3.61
N TYR A 57 -3.50 -19.71 -3.51
CA TYR A 57 -2.53 -20.79 -3.28
C TYR A 57 -1.61 -21.01 -4.48
N ARG A 58 -2.10 -20.90 -5.72
CA ARG A 58 -1.24 -20.93 -6.91
C ARG A 58 -0.23 -19.78 -6.92
N GLN A 59 -0.63 -18.59 -6.49
CA GLN A 59 0.29 -17.45 -6.33
C GLN A 59 1.40 -17.76 -5.33
N ARG A 60 1.09 -18.38 -4.19
CA ARG A 60 2.10 -18.81 -3.21
C ARG A 60 3.02 -19.90 -3.74
N VAL A 61 2.52 -20.82 -4.56
CA VAL A 61 3.38 -21.80 -5.26
C VAL A 61 4.35 -21.10 -6.20
N GLY A 62 3.90 -20.04 -6.89
CA GLY A 62 4.76 -19.19 -7.72
C GLY A 62 5.86 -18.50 -6.90
N ILE A 63 5.53 -17.97 -5.73
CA ILE A 63 6.53 -17.38 -4.82
C ILE A 63 7.47 -18.47 -4.29
N ALA A 64 6.97 -19.63 -3.87
CA ALA A 64 7.77 -20.74 -3.38
C ALA A 64 8.83 -21.20 -4.39
N GLN A 65 8.44 -21.33 -5.68
CA GLN A 65 9.41 -21.68 -6.73
C GLN A 65 10.43 -20.57 -7.00
N ALA A 66 10.03 -19.31 -6.83
CA ALA A 66 10.92 -18.17 -7.05
C ALA A 66 12.01 -18.07 -5.97
N ILE A 67 11.69 -18.41 -4.71
CA ILE A 67 12.64 -18.40 -3.59
C ILE A 67 13.38 -19.73 -3.36
N LEU A 68 13.05 -20.77 -4.10
CA LEU A 68 13.59 -22.14 -3.90
C LEU A 68 15.12 -22.17 -3.93
N HIS A 69 15.74 -21.40 -4.81
CA HIS A 69 17.18 -21.35 -5.05
C HIS A 69 17.88 -20.15 -4.39
N GLU A 70 17.23 -19.51 -3.40
CA GLU A 70 17.76 -18.41 -2.60
C GLU A 70 18.32 -17.24 -3.44
N PRO A 71 17.53 -16.62 -4.31
CA PRO A 71 18.02 -15.53 -5.15
C PRO A 71 18.30 -14.27 -4.31
N ASP A 72 19.34 -13.51 -4.65
CA ASP A 72 19.61 -12.20 -4.04
C ASP A 72 18.50 -11.17 -4.34
N VAL A 73 17.91 -11.29 -5.53
CA VAL A 73 16.85 -10.36 -6.02
C VAL A 73 15.62 -11.16 -6.41
N LEU A 74 14.47 -10.74 -5.89
CA LEU A 74 13.17 -11.31 -6.18
C LEU A 74 12.28 -10.26 -6.82
N VAL A 75 11.79 -10.54 -8.02
CA VAL A 75 10.85 -9.69 -8.75
C VAL A 75 9.45 -10.30 -8.68
N LEU A 76 8.51 -9.55 -8.13
CA LEU A 76 7.11 -9.94 -8.00
C LEU A 76 6.25 -8.98 -8.80
N ASP A 77 5.56 -9.52 -9.81
CA ASP A 77 4.66 -8.77 -10.68
C ASP A 77 3.22 -9.03 -10.26
N GLU A 78 2.51 -7.98 -9.81
CA GLU A 78 1.11 -8.00 -9.37
C GLU A 78 0.76 -9.19 -8.43
N PRO A 79 1.49 -9.40 -7.32
CA PRO A 79 1.39 -10.64 -6.54
C PRO A 79 0.07 -10.83 -5.79
N THR A 80 -0.77 -9.81 -5.70
CA THR A 80 -2.05 -9.83 -4.96
C THR A 80 -3.27 -9.69 -5.85
N ILE A 81 -3.06 -9.55 -7.16
CA ILE A 81 -4.16 -9.28 -8.09
C ILE A 81 -5.15 -10.47 -8.20
N GLY A 82 -6.43 -10.17 -8.03
CA GLY A 82 -7.53 -11.12 -8.27
C GLY A 82 -7.56 -12.31 -7.31
N ILE A 83 -6.96 -12.21 -6.14
CA ILE A 83 -7.11 -13.14 -5.02
C ILE A 83 -8.08 -12.57 -3.97
N ASP A 84 -8.65 -13.43 -3.13
CA ASP A 84 -9.59 -12.99 -2.10
C ASP A 84 -8.91 -12.17 -0.98
N PRO A 85 -9.66 -11.35 -0.22
CA PRO A 85 -9.10 -10.44 0.78
C PRO A 85 -8.26 -11.13 1.87
N ILE A 86 -8.61 -12.35 2.26
CA ILE A 86 -7.87 -13.11 3.27
C ILE A 86 -6.49 -13.47 2.71
N GLN A 87 -6.47 -13.99 1.48
CA GLN A 87 -5.24 -14.35 0.79
C GLN A 87 -4.37 -13.12 0.49
N VAL A 88 -4.96 -11.96 0.21
CA VAL A 88 -4.22 -10.68 0.07
C VAL A 88 -3.42 -10.39 1.33
N VAL A 89 -4.07 -10.44 2.51
CA VAL A 89 -3.41 -10.16 3.80
C VAL A 89 -2.24 -11.15 4.05
N GLU A 90 -2.46 -12.41 3.75
CA GLU A 90 -1.44 -13.46 3.95
C GLU A 90 -0.27 -13.33 2.97
N THR A 91 -0.56 -13.00 1.69
CA THR A 91 0.48 -12.77 0.69
C THR A 91 1.31 -11.52 1.03
N ARG A 92 0.69 -10.44 1.54
CA ARG A 92 1.42 -9.25 2.04
C ARG A 92 2.34 -9.59 3.20
N LYS A 93 1.89 -10.41 4.15
CA LYS A 93 2.74 -10.87 5.27
C LYS A 93 3.94 -11.67 4.76
N LEU A 94 3.72 -12.57 3.79
CA LEU A 94 4.77 -13.35 3.16
C LEU A 94 5.80 -12.44 2.46
N ILE A 95 5.36 -11.50 1.63
CA ILE A 95 6.22 -10.54 0.94
C ILE A 95 7.04 -9.72 1.95
N LYS A 96 6.42 -9.27 3.02
CA LYS A 96 7.09 -8.50 4.08
C LYS A 96 8.16 -9.33 4.80
N ALA A 97 7.91 -10.61 5.04
CA ALA A 97 8.91 -11.51 5.63
C ALA A 97 10.11 -11.70 4.68
N LEU A 98 9.84 -11.95 3.39
CA LEU A 98 10.89 -12.13 2.38
C LEU A 98 11.75 -10.88 2.16
N SER A 99 11.23 -9.68 2.39
CA SER A 99 11.98 -8.42 2.28
C SER A 99 13.12 -8.26 3.31
N GLY A 100 13.19 -9.12 4.31
CA GLY A 100 14.29 -9.18 5.27
C GLY A 100 15.50 -9.98 4.76
N GLU A 101 15.30 -10.88 3.80
CA GLU A 101 16.31 -11.82 3.31
C GLU A 101 16.69 -11.56 1.84
N HIS A 102 15.80 -10.94 1.06
CA HIS A 102 15.99 -10.69 -0.36
C HIS A 102 15.84 -9.20 -0.70
N THR A 103 16.51 -8.75 -1.77
CA THR A 103 16.16 -7.49 -2.41
C THR A 103 14.89 -7.70 -3.24
N LEU A 104 13.79 -7.03 -2.84
CA LEU A 104 12.49 -7.18 -3.50
C LEU A 104 12.21 -6.03 -4.45
N ILE A 105 11.81 -6.37 -5.67
CA ILE A 105 11.18 -5.46 -6.63
C ILE A 105 9.73 -5.90 -6.78
N LEU A 106 8.81 -4.99 -6.45
CA LEU A 106 7.37 -5.23 -6.54
C LEU A 106 6.77 -4.30 -7.59
N SER A 107 6.13 -4.84 -8.63
CA SER A 107 5.27 -4.06 -9.50
C SER A 107 3.81 -4.22 -9.04
N THR A 108 3.09 -3.13 -8.95
CA THR A 108 1.66 -3.13 -8.63
C THR A 108 1.02 -1.81 -9.03
N HIS A 109 -0.28 -1.86 -9.37
CA HIS A 109 -1.13 -0.68 -9.54
C HIS A 109 -1.97 -0.39 -8.28
N ILE A 110 -1.85 -1.20 -7.22
CA ILE A 110 -2.58 -1.06 -5.96
C ILE A 110 -1.76 -0.17 -5.01
N LEU A 111 -1.92 1.14 -5.11
CA LEU A 111 -1.11 2.13 -4.40
C LEU A 111 -1.13 2.01 -2.86
N PRO A 112 -2.24 1.61 -2.19
CA PRO A 112 -2.22 1.28 -0.77
C PRO A 112 -1.24 0.15 -0.39
N GLU A 113 -0.99 -0.81 -1.28
CA GLU A 113 0.00 -1.86 -1.03
C GLU A 113 1.42 -1.34 -1.05
N VAL A 114 1.71 -0.42 -1.97
CA VAL A 114 3.01 0.24 -2.07
C VAL A 114 3.36 0.94 -0.76
N SER A 115 2.41 1.72 -0.20
CA SER A 115 2.59 2.41 1.08
C SER A 115 2.89 1.47 2.25
N MET A 116 2.32 0.25 2.24
CA MET A 116 2.47 -0.73 3.33
C MET A 116 3.72 -1.62 3.20
N LEU A 117 4.15 -1.92 1.98
CA LEU A 117 5.16 -2.93 1.71
C LEU A 117 6.50 -2.33 1.27
N CYS A 118 6.50 -1.20 0.57
CA CYS A 118 7.67 -0.66 -0.08
C CYS A 118 8.36 0.42 0.75
N LYS A 119 9.67 0.32 0.89
CA LYS A 119 10.49 1.37 1.51
C LYS A 119 10.79 2.50 0.53
N ARG A 120 10.79 2.21 -0.77
CA ARG A 120 11.13 3.13 -1.87
C ARG A 120 10.21 2.85 -3.04
N VAL A 121 9.80 3.89 -3.73
CA VAL A 121 8.84 3.84 -4.84
C VAL A 121 9.46 4.50 -6.06
N LEU A 122 9.23 3.89 -7.21
CA LEU A 122 9.53 4.42 -8.54
C LEU A 122 8.20 4.60 -9.26
N ILE A 123 7.85 5.82 -9.64
CA ILE A 123 6.67 6.10 -10.45
C ILE A 123 7.10 6.18 -11.91
N ILE A 124 6.50 5.33 -12.74
CA ILE A 124 6.78 5.26 -14.17
C ILE A 124 5.57 5.80 -14.93
N HIS A 125 5.82 6.75 -15.82
CA HIS A 125 4.82 7.32 -16.73
C HIS A 125 5.42 7.45 -18.12
N GLU A 126 4.70 7.01 -19.16
CA GLU A 126 5.14 7.05 -20.57
C GLU A 126 6.56 6.48 -20.79
N GLY A 127 6.89 5.38 -20.08
CA GLY A 127 8.19 4.70 -20.21
C GLY A 127 9.36 5.40 -19.51
N SER A 128 9.12 6.47 -18.76
CA SER A 128 10.11 7.24 -18.02
C SER A 128 9.85 7.21 -16.52
N ILE A 129 10.92 7.26 -15.71
CA ILE A 129 10.78 7.41 -14.24
C ILE A 129 10.53 8.89 -13.96
N VAL A 130 9.31 9.21 -13.52
CA VAL A 130 8.90 10.59 -13.20
C VAL A 130 9.12 10.97 -11.73
N ALA A 131 9.18 9.98 -10.83
CA ALA A 131 9.52 10.20 -9.42
C ALA A 131 10.17 8.97 -8.80
N GLU A 132 11.06 9.21 -7.84
CA GLU A 132 11.72 8.19 -7.05
C GLU A 132 11.99 8.73 -5.65
N ASP A 133 11.38 8.13 -4.62
CA ASP A 133 11.64 8.43 -3.20
C ASP A 133 10.90 7.41 -2.30
N THR A 134 10.93 7.64 -0.99
CA THR A 134 10.03 6.95 -0.05
C THR A 134 8.59 7.45 -0.24
N PRO A 135 7.55 6.66 0.06
CA PRO A 135 6.16 7.11 0.02
C PRO A 135 5.93 8.41 0.79
N HIS A 136 6.53 8.54 1.97
CA HIS A 136 6.44 9.73 2.82
C HIS A 136 7.06 10.96 2.16
N ASN A 137 8.30 10.86 1.68
CA ASN A 137 8.98 11.98 1.04
C ASN A 137 8.27 12.46 -0.23
N LEU A 138 7.69 11.52 -1.02
CA LEU A 138 6.90 11.88 -2.19
C LEU A 138 5.68 12.71 -1.78
N SER A 139 4.97 12.30 -0.72
CA SER A 139 3.86 13.06 -0.16
C SER A 139 4.31 14.47 0.26
N ASP A 140 5.36 14.57 1.06
CA ASP A 140 5.85 15.86 1.59
C ASP A 140 6.33 16.82 0.50
N ARG A 141 6.98 16.30 -0.55
CA ARG A 141 7.51 17.15 -1.64
C ARG A 141 6.43 17.69 -2.55
N LEU A 142 5.37 16.91 -2.79
CA LEU A 142 4.30 17.24 -3.73
C LEU A 142 3.11 17.91 -3.04
N GLN A 143 3.01 17.80 -1.72
CA GLN A 143 2.03 18.50 -0.92
C GLN A 143 2.45 19.99 -0.81
N GLY A 144 1.81 20.85 -1.61
CA GLY A 144 2.05 22.30 -1.60
C GLY A 144 1.53 22.99 -0.36
N VAL A 145 0.48 22.46 0.25
CA VAL A 145 -0.21 22.93 1.46
C VAL A 145 -0.43 21.77 2.41
N GLU A 146 -0.41 22.01 3.71
CA GLU A 146 -0.80 20.98 4.67
C GLU A 146 -2.33 20.93 4.78
N ARG A 147 -2.89 19.73 4.98
CA ARG A 147 -4.33 19.50 5.07
C ARG A 147 -4.70 18.96 6.44
N LEU A 148 -5.75 19.53 7.02
CA LEU A 148 -6.36 19.05 8.25
C LEU A 148 -7.80 18.65 7.98
N GLU A 149 -8.19 17.49 8.47
CA GLU A 149 -9.59 17.08 8.56
C GLU A 149 -10.09 17.30 9.97
N MET A 150 -11.21 18.01 10.10
CA MET A 150 -11.93 18.16 11.36
C MET A 150 -13.37 17.70 11.22
N GLU A 151 -13.91 17.13 12.28
CA GLU A 151 -15.34 16.81 12.41
C GLU A 151 -15.87 17.59 13.62
N ILE A 152 -16.85 18.46 13.37
CA ILE A 152 -17.30 19.44 14.36
C ILE A 152 -18.82 19.44 14.40
N ARG A 153 -19.37 19.55 15.64
CA ARG A 153 -20.77 19.84 15.84
C ARG A 153 -20.92 21.29 16.27
N GLY A 154 -21.59 22.08 15.42
CA GLY A 154 -21.85 23.51 15.59
C GLY A 154 -22.46 24.10 14.31
N PRO A 155 -22.94 25.36 14.33
CA PRO A 155 -23.52 25.99 13.14
C PRO A 155 -22.48 26.14 12.03
N ILE A 156 -22.70 25.44 10.89
CA ILE A 156 -21.70 25.24 9.83
C ILE A 156 -21.09 26.57 9.36
N ASP A 157 -21.92 27.57 9.02
CA ASP A 157 -21.44 28.85 8.50
C ASP A 157 -20.56 29.58 9.51
N THR A 158 -20.96 29.56 10.80
CA THR A 158 -20.22 30.22 11.87
C THR A 158 -18.89 29.56 12.15
N VAL A 159 -18.87 28.22 12.15
CA VAL A 159 -17.65 27.40 12.29
C VAL A 159 -16.70 27.64 11.13
N THR A 160 -17.19 27.59 9.88
CA THR A 160 -16.40 27.83 8.66
C THR A 160 -15.75 29.23 8.72
N ASN A 161 -16.52 30.27 9.06
CA ASN A 161 -16.00 31.63 9.20
C ASN A 161 -14.95 31.75 10.31
N ALA A 162 -15.17 31.10 11.46
CA ALA A 162 -14.20 31.13 12.55
C ALA A 162 -12.89 30.46 12.18
N ILE A 163 -12.92 29.33 11.43
CA ILE A 163 -11.75 28.62 10.94
C ILE A 163 -11.00 29.45 9.89
N THR A 164 -11.71 29.99 8.91
CA THR A 164 -11.11 30.76 7.80
C THR A 164 -10.41 32.05 8.29
N ASN A 165 -10.86 32.62 9.41
CA ASN A 165 -10.22 33.78 10.00
C ASN A 165 -8.95 33.50 10.82
N ILE A 166 -8.55 32.24 10.96
CA ILE A 166 -7.30 31.89 11.65
C ILE A 166 -6.12 32.16 10.72
N ASN A 167 -5.13 32.89 11.20
CA ASN A 167 -3.93 33.20 10.43
C ASN A 167 -3.17 31.89 10.06
N GLY A 168 -2.85 31.73 8.79
CA GLY A 168 -2.22 30.52 8.24
C GLY A 168 -3.23 29.50 7.66
N VAL A 169 -4.54 29.73 7.77
CA VAL A 169 -5.56 28.99 7.03
C VAL A 169 -5.70 29.61 5.63
N ILE A 170 -5.51 28.77 4.61
CA ILE A 170 -5.62 29.19 3.20
C ILE A 170 -7.04 28.99 2.69
N ASN A 171 -7.64 27.81 3.02
CA ASN A 171 -8.97 27.43 2.56
C ASN A 171 -9.66 26.53 3.60
N CYS A 172 -10.99 26.57 3.65
CA CYS A 172 -11.81 25.71 4.49
C CYS A 172 -13.08 25.34 3.75
N ILE A 173 -13.24 24.05 3.46
CA ILE A 173 -14.42 23.49 2.80
C ILE A 173 -15.16 22.65 3.82
N SER A 174 -16.46 22.87 3.97
CA SER A 174 -17.34 22.11 4.86
C SER A 174 -18.26 21.19 4.05
N ASP A 175 -18.42 19.96 4.53
CA ASP A 175 -19.35 18.96 4.01
C ASP A 175 -20.19 18.39 5.15
N GLY A 176 -21.49 18.66 5.15
CA GLY A 176 -22.40 18.22 6.19
C GLY A 176 -23.76 18.90 6.14
N GLU A 177 -24.65 18.48 7.03
CA GLU A 177 -26.02 18.99 7.16
C GLU A 177 -26.35 19.31 8.63
N GLY A 178 -27.17 20.36 8.82
CA GLY A 178 -27.64 20.75 10.14
C GLY A 178 -26.55 21.38 11.00
N ASP A 179 -26.22 20.73 12.11
CA ASP A 179 -25.20 21.18 13.08
C ASP A 179 -23.93 20.28 13.09
N HIS A 180 -23.80 19.35 12.16
CA HIS A 180 -22.70 18.40 12.10
C HIS A 180 -22.05 18.39 10.72
N ALA A 181 -20.76 18.73 10.65
CA ALA A 181 -20.04 18.74 9.38
C ALA A 181 -18.58 18.26 9.54
N LYS A 182 -18.04 17.77 8.43
CA LYS A 182 -16.62 17.57 8.22
C LYS A 182 -16.04 18.81 7.54
N TYR A 183 -14.85 19.19 7.95
CA TYR A 183 -14.14 20.35 7.44
C TYR A 183 -12.80 19.91 6.89
N ASN A 184 -12.55 20.18 5.61
CA ASN A 184 -11.25 20.05 4.98
C ASN A 184 -10.58 21.43 4.98
N ILE A 185 -9.49 21.54 5.72
CA ILE A 185 -8.79 22.80 5.97
C ILE A 185 -7.41 22.71 5.32
N GLN A 186 -7.10 23.67 4.46
CA GLN A 186 -5.78 23.85 3.89
C GLN A 186 -5.05 24.93 4.68
N ILE A 187 -3.83 24.60 5.12
CA ILE A 187 -3.00 25.52 5.92
C ILE A 187 -1.64 25.74 5.25
N GLU A 188 -1.01 26.84 5.58
CA GLU A 188 0.35 27.14 5.12
C GLU A 188 1.34 26.07 5.60
N ARG A 189 2.25 25.69 4.72
CA ARG A 189 3.24 24.65 5.00
C ARG A 189 4.14 25.02 6.18
N GLY A 190 4.35 24.07 7.07
CA GLY A 190 5.22 24.22 8.24
C GLY A 190 4.53 24.88 9.45
N LEU A 191 3.23 25.17 9.36
CA LEU A 191 2.44 25.67 10.48
C LEU A 191 1.61 24.51 11.09
N ASP A 192 1.83 24.23 12.36
CA ASP A 192 0.95 23.31 13.11
C ASP A 192 -0.18 24.12 13.78
N LEU A 193 -1.31 24.20 13.12
CA LEU A 193 -2.48 24.92 13.61
C LEU A 193 -3.45 24.06 14.43
N ARG A 194 -3.15 22.78 14.71
CA ARG A 194 -4.06 21.86 15.40
C ARG A 194 -4.48 22.37 16.78
N GLU A 195 -3.55 22.88 17.56
CA GLU A 195 -3.86 23.44 18.89
C GLU A 195 -4.75 24.70 18.79
N THR A 196 -4.43 25.61 17.87
CA THR A 196 -5.18 26.86 17.66
C THR A 196 -6.61 26.57 17.20
N LEU A 197 -6.76 25.69 16.22
CA LEU A 197 -8.05 25.23 15.72
C LEU A 197 -8.89 24.58 16.83
N ALA A 198 -8.31 23.64 17.58
CA ALA A 198 -9.00 22.97 18.67
C ALA A 198 -9.47 23.96 19.75
N LYS A 199 -8.60 24.90 20.15
CA LYS A 199 -8.96 25.96 21.11
C LYS A 199 -10.09 26.86 20.59
N THR A 200 -10.03 27.25 19.32
CA THR A 200 -11.07 28.07 18.70
C THR A 200 -12.43 27.38 18.72
N ILE A 201 -12.49 26.12 18.37
CA ILE A 201 -13.73 25.35 18.36
C ILE A 201 -14.31 25.21 19.76
N VAL A 202 -13.50 24.78 20.72
CA VAL A 202 -13.97 24.55 22.09
C VAL A 202 -14.36 25.88 22.81
N SER A 203 -13.61 26.95 22.60
CA SER A 203 -13.92 28.25 23.24
C SER A 203 -15.19 28.90 22.69
N ASN A 204 -15.62 28.57 21.47
CA ASN A 204 -16.92 28.99 20.94
C ASN A 204 -18.09 28.08 21.37
N GLY A 205 -17.83 27.09 22.23
CA GLY A 205 -18.85 26.17 22.74
C GLY A 205 -19.25 25.06 21.76
N TRP A 206 -18.49 24.85 20.70
CA TRP A 206 -18.73 23.76 19.72
C TRP A 206 -18.02 22.51 20.14
N ALA A 207 -18.51 21.35 19.67
CA ALA A 207 -17.92 20.05 19.98
C ALA A 207 -16.96 19.64 18.86
N LEU A 208 -15.67 19.52 19.20
CA LEU A 208 -14.67 18.89 18.33
C LEU A 208 -14.75 17.37 18.47
N LEU A 209 -15.11 16.66 17.40
CA LEU A 209 -15.28 15.22 17.39
C LEU A 209 -14.04 14.52 16.82
N ARG A 210 -13.37 15.13 15.84
CA ARG A 210 -12.17 14.60 15.19
C ARG A 210 -11.25 15.74 14.73
N LEU A 211 -9.93 15.50 14.79
CA LEU A 211 -8.91 16.38 14.22
C LEU A 211 -7.74 15.53 13.77
N ASN A 212 -7.48 15.48 12.47
CA ASN A 212 -6.39 14.73 11.88
C ASN A 212 -5.60 15.60 10.90
N LEU A 213 -4.29 15.38 10.85
CA LEU A 213 -3.45 15.82 9.73
C LEU A 213 -3.59 14.79 8.61
N VAL A 214 -3.83 15.25 7.40
CA VAL A 214 -4.01 14.40 6.22
C VAL A 214 -2.85 14.64 5.26
N SER A 215 -2.07 13.59 5.03
CA SER A 215 -1.03 13.61 4.01
C SER A 215 -1.61 13.21 2.65
N MET A 216 -1.01 13.70 1.56
CA MET A 216 -1.36 13.23 0.22
C MET A 216 -1.20 11.72 0.12
N THR A 217 -2.19 11.05 -0.47
CA THR A 217 -2.12 9.64 -0.79
C THR A 217 -1.22 9.40 -2.01
N LEU A 218 -0.73 8.18 -2.18
CA LEU A 218 0.03 7.83 -3.38
C LEU A 218 -0.82 7.94 -4.66
N GLU A 219 -2.15 7.77 -4.55
CA GLU A 219 -3.09 7.99 -5.65
C GLU A 219 -3.08 9.45 -6.13
N GLU A 220 -3.21 10.39 -5.18
CA GLU A 220 -3.16 11.82 -5.49
C GLU A 220 -1.80 12.24 -6.06
N ILE A 221 -0.71 11.67 -5.51
CA ILE A 221 0.65 11.87 -6.00
C ILE A 221 0.79 11.38 -7.44
N PHE A 222 0.30 10.15 -7.71
CA PHE A 222 0.36 9.56 -9.03
C PHE A 222 -0.42 10.40 -10.06
N LEU A 223 -1.65 10.79 -9.74
CA LEU A 223 -2.46 11.67 -10.58
C LEU A 223 -1.75 13.00 -10.85
N LYS A 224 -1.23 13.65 -9.81
CA LYS A 224 -0.52 14.94 -9.96
C LYS A 224 0.74 14.85 -10.84
N LEU A 225 1.40 13.70 -10.89
CA LEU A 225 2.61 13.49 -11.69
C LEU A 225 2.32 12.99 -13.12
N THR A 226 1.12 12.48 -13.38
CA THR A 226 0.77 11.84 -14.65
C THR A 226 -0.34 12.57 -15.43
N THR A 227 -1.00 13.55 -14.81
CA THR A 227 -2.00 14.40 -15.46
C THR A 227 -1.54 15.84 -15.40
N ASP A 228 -1.75 16.60 -16.48
CA ASP A 228 -1.54 18.07 -16.52
C ASP A 228 -2.68 18.83 -15.79
N GLU A 229 -3.66 18.13 -15.25
CA GLU A 229 -4.77 18.71 -14.50
C GLU A 229 -4.31 19.06 -13.08
N GLU A 230 -4.37 20.35 -12.73
CA GLU A 230 -4.38 20.77 -11.34
C GLU A 230 -5.59 20.10 -10.69
N LEU A 231 -5.33 19.17 -9.75
CA LEU A 231 -6.39 18.57 -8.96
C LEU A 231 -7.07 19.67 -8.16
N ASP A 232 -8.24 20.10 -8.59
CA ASP A 232 -9.19 20.89 -7.79
C ASP A 232 -9.66 19.99 -6.62
N ILE A 233 -8.92 20.04 -5.51
CA ILE A 233 -9.23 19.31 -4.28
C ILE A 233 -9.40 20.29 -3.14
#